data_68208d084b0e4d5245de21ffa2aa7c98
#
_entry.id   68208d084b0e4d5245de21ffa2aa7c98
#
_cell.length_a   1.000
_cell.length_b   1.000
_cell.length_c   1.000
_cell.angle_alpha   90.00
_cell.angle_beta   90.00
_cell.angle_gamma   90.00
#
_symmetry.space_group_name_H-M   'P 1'
#
loop_
_entity.id
_entity.type
_entity.pdbx_description
1 polymer ?
#
loop_
_entity_poly.entity_id
_entity_poly.type
_entity_poly.pdbx_seq_one_letter_code
_entity_poly.pdbx_strand_id
1 'polypeptide(L)'
;MKYAIVYSSKTGNTAALADRLHDILPHEHCVYFGDTSHYSPELGADLIFAGFWTDKGSCDDRTRIFLKNLQNTKIALFGTAGYAAPDYIHSILKQAEANIPVNNTVLTGFVCQGKMQPTVANKFTAMLEKDPEDAKAKLLRDTYNEGLSHPNEEDFANFKKWAEGFIH
;
A
#
# COMPACT_ATOMS: atom_id res chain seq x y z
N MET A 1 8.06 -20.53 8.96
CA MET A 1 8.24 -19.07 9.19
C MET A 1 6.89 -18.47 9.48
N LYS A 2 6.73 -17.84 10.65
CA LYS A 2 5.48 -17.15 11.02
C LYS A 2 5.41 -15.78 10.35
N TYR A 3 4.25 -15.41 9.88
CA TYR A 3 4.07 -14.07 9.27
C TYR A 3 2.85 -13.34 9.83
N ALA A 4 2.87 -12.01 9.69
CA ALA A 4 1.73 -11.14 9.98
C ALA A 4 1.42 -10.29 8.74
N ILE A 5 0.14 -10.02 8.51
CA ILE A 5 -0.34 -9.05 7.52
C ILE A 5 -0.96 -7.90 8.30
N VAL A 6 -0.29 -6.75 8.28
CA VAL A 6 -0.65 -5.58 9.07
C VAL A 6 -0.84 -4.40 8.10
N TYR A 7 -2.04 -3.84 8.02
CA TYR A 7 -2.31 -2.84 6.99
C TYR A 7 -3.16 -1.66 7.48
N SER A 8 -3.06 -0.56 6.74
CA SER A 8 -3.94 0.59 6.81
C SER A 8 -4.62 0.79 5.46
N SER A 9 -5.93 0.96 5.45
CA SER A 9 -6.71 1.16 4.23
C SER A 9 -7.74 2.25 4.44
N LYS A 10 -7.92 3.12 3.45
CA LYS A 10 -8.87 4.23 3.51
C LYS A 10 -10.04 4.06 2.54
N THR A 11 -9.75 3.65 1.31
CA THR A 11 -10.76 3.45 0.26
C THR A 11 -11.06 1.97 -0.03
N GLY A 12 -10.45 1.06 0.73
CA GLY A 12 -10.59 -0.38 0.55
C GLY A 12 -9.59 -1.01 -0.43
N ASN A 13 -8.75 -0.23 -1.10
CA ASN A 13 -7.78 -0.76 -2.08
C ASN A 13 -6.71 -1.63 -1.41
N THR A 14 -6.08 -1.12 -0.36
CA THR A 14 -5.05 -1.86 0.38
C THR A 14 -5.65 -3.05 1.12
N ALA A 15 -6.85 -2.93 1.65
CA ALA A 15 -7.58 -4.05 2.25
C ALA A 15 -7.80 -5.19 1.25
N ALA A 16 -8.17 -4.86 0.01
CA ALA A 16 -8.34 -5.86 -1.05
C ALA A 16 -7.03 -6.61 -1.37
N LEU A 17 -5.89 -5.91 -1.38
CA LEU A 17 -4.58 -6.56 -1.51
C LEU A 17 -4.26 -7.44 -0.29
N ALA A 18 -4.56 -6.96 0.93
CA ALA A 18 -4.33 -7.74 2.16
C ALA A 18 -5.14 -9.04 2.17
N ASP A 19 -6.40 -9.00 1.76
CA ASP A 19 -7.26 -10.18 1.61
C ASP A 19 -6.67 -11.17 0.61
N ARG A 20 -6.24 -10.70 -0.56
CA ARG A 20 -5.59 -11.54 -1.58
C ARG A 20 -4.28 -12.16 -1.07
N LEU A 21 -3.48 -11.40 -0.31
CA LEU A 21 -2.24 -11.91 0.27
C LEU A 21 -2.54 -13.03 1.27
N HIS A 22 -3.55 -12.84 2.11
CA HIS A 22 -3.99 -13.86 3.07
C HIS A 22 -4.45 -15.14 2.37
N ASP A 23 -5.18 -15.02 1.25
CA ASP A 23 -5.64 -16.18 0.46
C ASP A 23 -4.48 -16.94 -0.23
N ILE A 24 -3.39 -16.25 -0.56
CA ILE A 24 -2.23 -16.84 -1.26
C ILE A 24 -1.29 -17.57 -0.28
N LEU A 25 -1.09 -17.01 0.90
CA LEU A 25 -0.11 -17.51 1.87
C LEU A 25 -0.70 -18.62 2.75
N PRO A 26 0.14 -19.57 3.25
CA PRO A 26 -0.32 -20.65 4.14
C PRO A 26 -0.89 -20.11 5.45
N HIS A 27 -2.19 -20.30 5.70
CA HIS A 27 -2.91 -19.74 6.85
C HIS A 27 -2.37 -20.21 8.21
N GLU A 28 -1.85 -21.43 8.27
CA GLU A 28 -1.29 -22.01 9.49
C GLU A 28 -0.05 -21.26 10.01
N HIS A 29 0.55 -20.42 9.20
CA HIS A 29 1.68 -19.59 9.56
C HIS A 29 1.31 -18.14 9.85
N CYS A 30 0.04 -17.76 9.64
CA CYS A 30 -0.45 -16.42 9.89
C CYS A 30 -0.71 -16.19 11.37
N VAL A 31 0.10 -15.35 12.01
CA VAL A 31 -0.08 -15.03 13.44
C VAL A 31 -0.92 -13.77 13.65
N TYR A 32 -1.11 -12.97 12.62
CA TYR A 32 -1.96 -11.77 12.66
C TYR A 32 -2.41 -11.35 11.27
N PHE A 33 -3.67 -10.97 11.17
CA PHE A 33 -4.26 -10.34 9.99
C PHE A 33 -5.17 -9.20 10.45
N GLY A 34 -4.82 -7.96 10.14
CA GLY A 34 -5.63 -6.81 10.54
C GLY A 34 -4.93 -5.46 10.43
N ASP A 35 -5.53 -4.46 11.06
CA ASP A 35 -5.00 -3.10 11.04
C ASP A 35 -3.78 -2.89 11.95
N THR A 36 -3.13 -1.76 11.78
CA THR A 36 -1.90 -1.39 12.49
C THR A 36 -2.07 -1.18 13.99
N SER A 37 -3.28 -0.91 14.47
CA SER A 37 -3.52 -0.50 15.87
C SER A 37 -3.58 -1.66 16.86
N HIS A 38 -3.82 -2.87 16.39
CA HIS A 38 -4.00 -4.05 17.25
C HIS A 38 -2.86 -5.08 17.14
N TYR A 39 -1.87 -4.82 16.29
CA TYR A 39 -0.71 -5.71 16.19
C TYR A 39 0.17 -5.62 17.44
N SER A 40 0.62 -6.77 17.92
CA SER A 40 1.59 -6.87 19.01
C SER A 40 2.83 -7.63 18.56
N PRO A 41 4.06 -7.11 18.82
CA PRO A 41 5.30 -7.82 18.54
C PRO A 41 5.43 -9.17 19.26
N GLU A 42 4.73 -9.35 20.40
CA GLU A 42 4.70 -10.58 21.16
C GLU A 42 4.12 -11.78 20.39
N LEU A 43 3.39 -11.53 19.30
CA LEU A 43 2.90 -12.56 18.39
C LEU A 43 4.03 -13.31 17.68
N GLY A 44 5.24 -12.74 17.66
CA GLY A 44 6.45 -13.39 17.18
C GLY A 44 6.45 -13.69 15.69
N ALA A 45 6.01 -12.74 14.87
CA ALA A 45 6.12 -12.85 13.41
C ALA A 45 7.59 -12.72 12.98
N ASP A 46 8.06 -13.66 12.16
CA ASP A 46 9.39 -13.61 11.54
C ASP A 46 9.40 -12.64 10.34
N LEU A 47 8.24 -12.47 9.70
CA LEU A 47 8.02 -11.61 8.54
C LEU A 47 6.73 -10.81 8.71
N ILE A 48 6.82 -9.52 8.52
CA ILE A 48 5.66 -8.62 8.51
C ILE A 48 5.42 -8.11 7.09
N PHE A 49 4.25 -8.41 6.55
CA PHE A 49 3.73 -7.74 5.37
C PHE A 49 3.00 -6.47 5.83
N ALA A 50 3.59 -5.32 5.57
CA ALA A 50 3.04 -4.02 5.97
C ALA A 50 2.35 -3.35 4.78
N GLY A 51 1.04 -3.24 4.85
CA GLY A 51 0.19 -2.67 3.81
C GLY A 51 -0.17 -1.21 4.08
N PHE A 52 -0.07 -0.35 3.06
CA PHE A 52 -0.34 1.08 3.17
C PHE A 52 -1.13 1.63 1.97
N TRP A 53 -1.80 2.75 2.19
CA TRP A 53 -2.23 3.62 1.10
C TRP A 53 -1.28 4.82 1.01
N THR A 54 -1.10 5.35 -0.20
CA THR A 54 -0.16 6.44 -0.43
C THR A 54 -0.79 7.77 -0.08
N ASP A 55 -0.10 8.52 0.78
CA ASP A 55 -0.41 9.89 1.14
C ASP A 55 0.84 10.76 0.96
N LYS A 56 0.72 11.82 0.17
CA LYS A 56 1.82 12.78 -0.09
C LYS A 56 3.15 12.12 -0.50
N GLY A 57 3.07 11.12 -1.36
CA GLY A 57 4.25 10.45 -1.94
C GLY A 57 4.93 9.44 -1.03
N SER A 58 4.31 9.06 0.09
CA SER A 58 4.81 8.06 1.04
C SER A 58 3.66 7.23 1.60
N CYS A 59 3.95 6.32 2.51
CA CYS A 59 2.91 5.61 3.24
C CYS A 59 2.10 6.57 4.14
N ASP A 60 0.85 6.21 4.41
CA ASP A 60 -0.02 6.95 5.32
C ASP A 60 0.52 7.01 6.75
N ASP A 61 0.01 7.92 7.55
CA ASP A 61 0.51 8.19 8.91
C ASP A 61 0.40 6.99 9.86
N ARG A 62 -0.67 6.19 9.77
CA ARG A 62 -0.82 5.00 10.63
C ARG A 62 0.26 3.97 10.32
N THR A 63 0.51 3.71 9.06
CA THR A 63 1.59 2.81 8.63
C THR A 63 2.96 3.38 9.01
N ARG A 64 3.16 4.68 8.84
CA ARG A 64 4.42 5.34 9.21
C ARG A 64 4.74 5.16 10.70
N ILE A 65 3.78 5.39 11.58
CA ILE A 65 3.93 5.19 13.03
C ILE A 65 4.20 3.73 13.34
N PHE A 66 3.48 2.82 12.71
CA PHE A 66 3.67 1.38 12.86
C PHE A 66 5.08 0.94 12.48
N LEU A 67 5.57 1.34 11.31
CA LEU A 67 6.90 0.98 10.81
C LEU A 67 8.03 1.45 11.72
N LYS A 68 7.90 2.66 12.28
CA LYS A 68 8.90 3.24 13.21
C LYS A 68 9.09 2.45 14.51
N ASN A 69 8.10 1.66 14.89
CA ASN A 69 8.13 0.88 16.12
C ASN A 69 8.58 -0.58 15.92
N LEU A 70 8.83 -1.00 14.67
CA LEU A 70 9.28 -2.36 14.38
C LEU A 70 10.78 -2.51 14.67
N GLN A 71 11.14 -3.68 15.19
CA GLN A 71 12.54 -3.98 15.52
C GLN A 71 12.87 -5.45 15.23
N ASN A 72 14.07 -5.70 14.71
CA ASN A 72 14.66 -7.02 14.53
C ASN A 72 13.76 -8.01 13.76
N THR A 73 13.05 -7.52 12.73
CA THR A 73 12.16 -8.35 11.92
C THR A 73 12.39 -8.12 10.43
N LYS A 74 11.88 -9.04 9.61
CA LYS A 74 11.82 -8.88 8.15
C LYS A 74 10.52 -8.17 7.78
N ILE A 75 10.59 -7.23 6.84
CA ILE A 75 9.45 -6.41 6.43
C ILE A 75 9.35 -6.41 4.91
N ALA A 76 8.19 -6.76 4.40
CA ALA A 76 7.82 -6.61 3.00
C ALA A 76 6.68 -5.59 2.90
N LEU A 77 6.90 -4.52 2.13
CA LEU A 77 5.89 -3.46 1.96
C LEU A 77 4.98 -3.77 0.79
N PHE A 78 3.68 -3.55 0.95
CA PHE A 78 2.75 -3.53 -0.17
C PHE A 78 1.81 -2.33 -0.03
N GLY A 79 1.36 -1.78 -1.15
CA GLY A 79 0.53 -0.60 -1.07
C GLY A 79 -0.20 -0.26 -2.36
N THR A 80 -1.01 0.79 -2.27
CA THR A 80 -1.76 1.35 -3.37
C THR A 80 -1.51 2.85 -3.48
N ALA A 81 -1.59 3.37 -4.70
CA ALA A 81 -1.43 4.79 -4.99
C ALA A 81 -2.44 5.23 -6.06
N GLY A 82 -2.91 6.45 -5.96
CA GLY A 82 -3.82 7.01 -6.98
C GLY A 82 -3.18 7.20 -8.35
N TYR A 83 -1.86 7.32 -8.38
CA TYR A 83 -1.01 7.38 -9.57
C TYR A 83 0.12 6.37 -9.42
N ALA A 84 0.41 5.59 -10.45
CA ALA A 84 1.28 4.44 -10.34
C ALA A 84 2.30 4.32 -11.50
N ALA A 85 2.89 5.43 -11.94
CA ALA A 85 4.03 5.38 -12.84
C ALA A 85 5.25 4.73 -12.15
N PRO A 86 6.09 3.96 -12.87
CA PRO A 86 7.20 3.20 -12.29
C PRO A 86 8.14 4.01 -11.40
N ASP A 87 8.56 5.20 -11.83
CA ASP A 87 9.44 6.07 -11.04
C ASP A 87 8.76 6.56 -9.76
N TYR A 88 7.46 6.84 -9.82
CA TYR A 88 6.68 7.27 -8.66
C TYR A 88 6.50 6.14 -7.66
N ILE A 89 6.21 4.93 -8.11
CA ILE A 89 6.15 3.72 -7.27
C ILE A 89 7.47 3.50 -6.53
N HIS A 90 8.59 3.59 -7.25
CA HIS A 90 9.92 3.46 -6.66
C HIS A 90 10.16 4.52 -5.57
N SER A 91 9.79 5.76 -5.83
CA SER A 91 9.89 6.86 -4.87
C SER A 91 9.02 6.63 -3.62
N ILE A 92 7.76 6.17 -3.79
CA ILE A 92 6.85 5.85 -2.69
C ILE A 92 7.46 4.77 -1.78
N LEU A 93 7.93 3.68 -2.35
CA LEU A 93 8.55 2.59 -1.59
C LEU A 93 9.77 3.08 -0.81
N LYS A 94 10.64 3.84 -1.46
CA LYS A 94 11.84 4.41 -0.83
C LYS A 94 11.49 5.35 0.33
N GLN A 95 10.47 6.18 0.17
CA GLN A 95 10.01 7.08 1.24
C GLN A 95 9.37 6.30 2.40
N ALA A 96 8.61 5.25 2.12
CA ALA A 96 8.04 4.38 3.15
C ALA A 96 9.14 3.63 3.92
N GLU A 97 10.11 3.05 3.23
CA GLU A 97 11.26 2.35 3.81
C GLU A 97 12.09 3.23 4.75
N ALA A 98 12.19 4.53 4.47
CA ALA A 98 12.93 5.48 5.30
C ALA A 98 12.36 5.60 6.74
N ASN A 99 11.15 5.11 6.99
CA ASN A 99 10.55 5.06 8.33
C ASN A 99 10.91 3.80 9.12
N ILE A 100 11.55 2.83 8.49
CA ILE A 100 11.89 1.55 9.12
C ILE A 100 13.24 1.67 9.81
N PRO A 101 13.34 1.37 11.13
CA PRO A 101 14.62 1.38 11.83
C PRO A 101 15.63 0.39 11.23
N VAL A 102 16.91 0.78 11.27
CA VAL A 102 18.02 0.08 10.59
C VAL A 102 18.29 -1.35 11.08
N ASN A 103 17.76 -1.71 12.24
CA ASN A 103 17.88 -3.08 12.78
C ASN A 103 16.87 -4.06 12.20
N ASN A 104 16.05 -3.63 11.23
CA ASN A 104 15.13 -4.48 10.49
C ASN A 104 15.73 -4.84 9.12
N THR A 105 15.20 -5.89 8.50
CA THR A 105 15.56 -6.28 7.13
C THR A 105 14.39 -5.97 6.21
N VAL A 106 14.58 -5.02 5.30
CA VAL A 106 13.56 -4.69 4.29
C VAL A 106 13.73 -5.61 3.09
N LEU A 107 12.63 -6.25 2.70
CA LEU A 107 12.53 -7.11 1.53
C LEU A 107 11.92 -6.34 0.35
N THR A 108 11.68 -7.02 -0.78
CA THR A 108 11.06 -6.39 -1.95
C THR A 108 9.66 -5.86 -1.63
N GLY A 109 9.31 -4.72 -2.23
CA GLY A 109 7.98 -4.12 -2.08
C GLY A 109 7.14 -4.19 -3.36
N PHE A 110 5.84 -3.96 -3.20
CA PHE A 110 4.87 -3.90 -4.29
C PHE A 110 3.92 -2.71 -4.11
N VAL A 111 3.66 -1.97 -5.18
CA VAL A 111 2.63 -0.91 -5.22
C VAL A 111 1.88 -0.98 -6.54
N CYS A 112 0.57 -0.90 -6.50
CA CYS A 112 -0.25 -0.74 -7.70
C CYS A 112 -1.19 0.47 -7.57
N GLN A 113 -1.83 0.83 -8.69
CA GLN A 113 -2.84 1.88 -8.69
C GLN A 113 -4.10 1.45 -7.93
N GLY A 114 -4.75 2.41 -7.29
CA GLY A 114 -6.02 2.23 -6.61
C GLY A 114 -6.91 3.46 -6.77
N LYS A 115 -8.18 3.32 -6.43
CA LYS A 115 -9.14 4.42 -6.48
C LYS A 115 -8.75 5.52 -5.50
N MET A 116 -8.75 6.75 -5.96
CA MET A 116 -8.65 7.91 -5.08
C MET A 116 -9.97 8.12 -4.34
N GLN A 117 -9.94 8.89 -3.24
CA GLN A 117 -11.14 9.27 -2.52
C GLN A 117 -12.08 10.08 -3.40
N PRO A 118 -13.40 9.91 -3.27
CA PRO A 118 -14.40 10.67 -4.05
C PRO A 118 -14.27 12.19 -3.90
N THR A 119 -13.76 12.67 -2.76
CA THR A 119 -13.51 14.11 -2.51
C THR A 119 -12.50 14.73 -3.47
N VAL A 120 -11.64 13.94 -4.09
CA VAL A 120 -10.69 14.42 -5.13
C VAL A 120 -11.45 14.92 -6.36
N ALA A 121 -12.59 14.31 -6.71
CA ALA A 121 -13.44 14.77 -7.80
C ALA A 121 -13.95 16.20 -7.57
N ASN A 122 -14.29 16.56 -6.34
CA ASN A 122 -14.71 17.92 -5.99
C ASN A 122 -13.58 18.93 -6.23
N LYS A 123 -12.34 18.53 -5.94
CA LYS A 123 -11.17 19.39 -6.10
C LYS A 123 -10.92 19.75 -7.58
N PHE A 124 -10.82 18.77 -8.48
CA PHE A 124 -10.58 19.07 -9.89
C PHE A 124 -11.79 19.72 -10.56
N THR A 125 -13.01 19.40 -10.15
CA THR A 125 -14.21 20.06 -10.63
C THR A 125 -14.19 21.55 -10.31
N ALA A 126 -13.88 21.93 -9.06
CA ALA A 126 -13.75 23.34 -8.65
C ALA A 126 -12.63 24.06 -9.40
N MET A 127 -11.50 23.41 -9.64
CA MET A 127 -10.40 23.98 -10.42
C MET A 127 -10.80 24.23 -11.88
N LEU A 128 -11.51 23.29 -12.52
CA LEU A 128 -11.98 23.42 -13.91
C LEU A 128 -13.11 24.43 -14.07
N GLU A 129 -13.91 24.68 -13.05
CA GLU A 129 -14.90 25.76 -13.02
C GLU A 129 -14.23 27.15 -13.08
N LYS A 130 -13.09 27.30 -12.40
CA LYS A 130 -12.29 28.54 -12.41
C LYS A 130 -11.54 28.72 -13.71
N ASP A 131 -10.93 27.67 -14.24
CA ASP A 131 -10.16 27.64 -15.48
C ASP A 131 -10.37 26.30 -16.19
N PRO A 132 -11.27 26.26 -17.23
CA PRO A 132 -11.52 25.04 -18.00
C PRO A 132 -10.30 24.47 -18.71
N GLU A 133 -9.24 25.27 -18.88
CA GLU A 133 -7.98 24.87 -19.52
C GLU A 133 -6.85 24.52 -18.53
N ASP A 134 -7.15 24.46 -17.23
CA ASP A 134 -6.16 24.12 -16.21
C ASP A 134 -5.59 22.71 -16.45
N ALA A 135 -4.31 22.66 -16.84
CA ALA A 135 -3.64 21.41 -17.19
C ALA A 135 -3.49 20.45 -16.00
N LYS A 136 -3.27 20.99 -14.80
CA LYS A 136 -3.16 20.18 -13.57
C LYS A 136 -4.50 19.54 -13.20
N ALA A 137 -5.59 20.30 -13.33
CA ALA A 137 -6.94 19.81 -13.05
C ALA A 137 -7.36 18.74 -14.05
N LYS A 138 -7.05 18.90 -15.34
CA LYS A 138 -7.29 17.90 -16.38
C LYS A 138 -6.51 16.61 -16.11
N LEU A 139 -5.23 16.72 -15.76
CA LEU A 139 -4.40 15.57 -15.42
C LEU A 139 -4.93 14.83 -14.18
N LEU A 140 -5.31 15.55 -13.14
CA LEU A 140 -5.87 14.97 -11.92
C LEU A 140 -7.19 14.26 -12.21
N ARG A 141 -8.07 14.85 -13.02
CA ARG A 141 -9.32 14.24 -13.48
C ARG A 141 -9.06 12.93 -14.23
N ASP A 142 -8.15 12.94 -15.19
CA ASP A 142 -7.86 11.79 -16.04
C ASP A 142 -7.24 10.65 -15.21
N THR A 143 -6.33 10.97 -14.29
CA THR A 143 -5.73 10.02 -13.36
C THR A 143 -6.76 9.44 -12.38
N TYR A 144 -7.66 10.29 -11.87
CA TYR A 144 -8.76 9.86 -11.01
C TYR A 144 -9.68 8.86 -11.72
N ASN A 145 -10.09 9.18 -12.95
CA ASN A 145 -10.96 8.33 -13.75
C ASN A 145 -10.30 6.99 -14.10
N GLU A 146 -9.01 6.99 -14.45
CA GLU A 146 -8.23 5.78 -14.68
C GLU A 146 -8.19 4.89 -13.42
N GLY A 147 -7.98 5.49 -12.27
CA GLY A 147 -7.90 4.80 -10.97
C GLY A 147 -9.21 4.14 -10.53
N LEU A 148 -10.37 4.54 -11.06
CA LEU A 148 -11.66 3.96 -10.66
C LEU A 148 -11.78 2.46 -10.90
N SER A 149 -11.04 1.92 -11.88
CA SER A 149 -11.00 0.49 -12.21
C SER A 149 -9.85 -0.27 -11.53
N HIS A 150 -9.07 0.40 -10.69
CA HIS A 150 -7.91 -0.20 -9.99
C HIS A 150 -8.15 -0.35 -8.47
N PRO A 151 -7.59 -1.39 -7.83
CA PRO A 151 -6.85 -2.49 -8.46
C PRO A 151 -7.72 -3.31 -9.40
N ASN A 152 -7.16 -3.72 -10.53
CA ASN A 152 -7.82 -4.60 -11.50
C ASN A 152 -7.21 -6.01 -11.49
N GLU A 153 -7.68 -6.90 -12.37
CA GLU A 153 -7.21 -8.29 -12.44
C GLU A 153 -5.70 -8.41 -12.75
N GLU A 154 -5.16 -7.49 -13.55
CA GLU A 154 -3.72 -7.44 -13.84
C GLU A 154 -2.92 -7.05 -12.61
N ASP A 155 -3.38 -6.06 -11.84
CA ASP A 155 -2.77 -5.67 -10.57
C ASP A 155 -2.74 -6.85 -9.59
N PHE A 156 -3.84 -7.58 -9.45
CA PHE A 156 -3.91 -8.75 -8.58
C PHE A 156 -3.03 -9.91 -9.07
N ALA A 157 -2.93 -10.11 -10.37
CA ALA A 157 -2.04 -11.13 -10.94
C ALA A 157 -0.56 -10.81 -10.67
N ASN A 158 -0.15 -9.56 -10.84
CA ASN A 158 1.20 -9.09 -10.52
C ASN A 158 1.48 -9.17 -9.01
N PHE A 159 0.51 -8.83 -8.19
CA PHE A 159 0.61 -8.94 -6.73
C PHE A 159 0.77 -10.41 -6.28
N LYS A 160 -0.01 -11.31 -6.86
CA LYS A 160 0.13 -12.76 -6.62
C LYS A 160 1.53 -13.25 -6.94
N LYS A 161 2.06 -12.88 -8.10
CA LYS A 161 3.42 -13.25 -8.52
C LYS A 161 4.47 -12.75 -7.54
N TRP A 162 4.32 -11.53 -7.05
CA TRP A 162 5.19 -10.97 -6.02
C TRP A 162 5.08 -11.75 -4.70
N ALA A 163 3.85 -12.04 -4.24
CA ALA A 163 3.60 -12.77 -3.00
C ALA A 163 4.13 -14.20 -3.01
N GLU A 164 4.03 -14.90 -4.16
CA GLU A 164 4.56 -16.25 -4.35
C GLU A 164 6.08 -16.34 -4.13
N GLY A 165 6.80 -15.24 -4.26
CA GLY A 165 8.24 -15.16 -3.94
C GLY A 165 8.57 -15.38 -2.45
N PHE A 166 7.58 -15.33 -1.56
CA PHE A 166 7.74 -15.55 -0.12
C PHE A 166 7.33 -16.96 0.33
N ILE A 167 6.78 -17.77 -0.56
CA ILE A 167 6.35 -19.15 -0.27
C ILE A 167 7.51 -20.10 -0.58
N HIS A 168 8.31 -20.38 0.45
CA HIS A 168 9.39 -21.40 0.39
C HIS A 168 9.55 -22.10 1.71
#